data_d0f81410fd8a89da5f2e0b734c8398eb
#
_entry.id   d0f81410fd8a89da5f2e0b734c8398eb
#
_cell.length_a   1.000
_cell.length_b   1.000
_cell.length_c   1.000
_cell.angle_alpha   90.00
_cell.angle_beta   90.00
_cell.angle_gamma   90.00
#
_symmetry.space_group_name_H-M   'P 1'
#
loop_
_entity.id
_entity.type
_entity.pdbx_description
1 polymer ?
#
loop_
_entity_poly.entity_id
_entity_poly.type
_entity_poly.pdbx_seq_one_letter_code
_entity_poly.pdbx_strand_id
1 'polypeptide(L)'
;MIAFDELSHFSESQFTYLMGRLRSKAKGNSFIMASMNPDPDSWVFNWVLPFLDDQGYFNEEMAGKLLYFYTVDDKPIFNADPQVLKDNFPHLHKLLNPTSRKYEYIEPKSFTFLGSTIFDNQILIDSNPQYIATLNALPEIEKARLLHGNWFVREQGTNYFSRGDLGKVEKIPRGVSARGWDKASSEPSDKARYPDFTASVKMIRTQDGRFCIVGDYCSENQEDDGIYKGRFRKGPSQRDTIIIKQAEYDGRDCKVILPVDVGQAGRSEYQSHAKQIIAKGITVRPDPMPTNKSKVTKYSPFSSAVGAGLVDIVESSFPDRATLEQFYKEHEVFSGERSTSLRKDDIPDSTATVFNYLNEKENIPDMVIPDMSRRNPLPR
;
A
#
# COMPACT_ATOMS: atom_id res chain seq x y z
N MET A 1 20.75 -4.59 29.55
CA MET A 1 19.35 -4.66 29.11
C MET A 1 18.88 -3.26 28.74
N ILE A 2 18.12 -3.12 27.66
CA ILE A 2 17.32 -1.94 27.35
C ILE A 2 15.86 -2.38 27.37
N ALA A 3 14.99 -1.63 28.05
CA ALA A 3 13.56 -1.89 28.09
C ALA A 3 12.81 -0.71 27.46
N PHE A 4 11.86 -1.01 26.60
CA PHE A 4 10.93 -0.06 26.03
C PHE A 4 9.54 -0.35 26.57
N ASP A 5 8.87 0.67 27.01
CA ASP A 5 7.44 0.64 27.29
C ASP A 5 6.72 1.35 26.15
N GLU A 6 5.67 0.73 25.59
CA GLU A 6 4.95 1.21 24.40
C GLU A 6 5.90 1.44 23.19
N LEU A 7 6.56 0.38 22.73
CA LEU A 7 7.56 0.46 21.66
C LEU A 7 7.00 1.09 20.38
N SER A 8 5.72 0.95 20.09
CA SER A 8 5.07 1.57 18.94
C SER A 8 5.14 3.11 18.92
N HIS A 9 5.35 3.75 20.09
CA HIS A 9 5.52 5.20 20.18
C HIS A 9 6.94 5.68 19.80
N PHE A 10 7.90 4.77 19.66
CA PHE A 10 9.25 5.08 19.22
C PHE A 10 9.36 4.86 17.71
N SER A 11 10.16 5.69 17.05
CA SER A 11 10.47 5.46 15.64
C SER A 11 11.43 4.27 15.48
N GLU A 12 11.35 3.58 14.35
CA GLU A 12 12.28 2.49 14.02
C GLU A 12 13.74 2.92 14.08
N SER A 13 14.03 4.17 13.69
CA SER A 13 15.39 4.73 13.77
C SER A 13 15.87 4.89 15.20
N GLN A 14 15.00 5.27 16.14
CA GLN A 14 15.34 5.34 17.58
C GLN A 14 15.63 3.94 18.13
N PHE A 15 14.80 2.96 17.82
CA PHE A 15 15.00 1.58 18.22
C PHE A 15 16.31 1.02 17.68
N THR A 16 16.57 1.15 16.38
CA THR A 16 17.79 0.67 15.71
C THR A 16 19.03 1.37 16.27
N TYR A 17 18.95 2.67 16.52
CA TYR A 17 20.04 3.42 17.16
C TYR A 17 20.38 2.85 18.54
N LEU A 18 19.38 2.62 19.40
CA LEU A 18 19.58 2.07 20.73
C LEU A 18 20.03 0.61 20.70
N MET A 19 19.53 -0.18 19.76
CA MET A 19 19.99 -1.54 19.51
C MET A 19 21.50 -1.57 19.18
N GLY A 20 21.99 -0.62 18.38
CA GLY A 20 23.41 -0.46 18.09
C GLY A 20 24.27 -0.02 19.28
N ARG A 21 23.66 0.53 20.32
CA ARG A 21 24.31 0.93 21.59
C ARG A 21 24.30 -0.15 22.65
N LEU A 22 23.59 -1.24 22.44
CA LEU A 22 23.52 -2.37 23.37
C LEU A 22 24.87 -3.09 23.45
N ARG A 23 25.73 -2.62 24.32
CA ARG A 23 27.07 -3.16 24.53
C ARG A 23 27.29 -3.45 26.01
N SER A 24 27.85 -4.61 26.33
CA SER A 24 28.22 -4.95 27.71
C SER A 24 29.61 -5.60 27.71
N LYS A 25 30.43 -5.24 28.69
CA LYS A 25 31.68 -5.94 29.04
C LYS A 25 31.43 -7.09 30.02
N ALA A 26 30.21 -7.19 30.59
CA ALA A 26 29.87 -8.25 31.52
C ALA A 26 29.70 -9.59 30.82
N LYS A 27 30.02 -10.68 31.52
CA LYS A 27 29.71 -12.05 31.06
C LYS A 27 28.22 -12.32 31.13
N GLY A 28 27.46 -11.80 30.18
CA GLY A 28 26.01 -12.00 30.11
C GLY A 28 25.48 -11.49 28.77
N ASN A 29 24.38 -12.09 28.31
CA ASN A 29 23.76 -11.66 27.08
C ASN A 29 23.07 -10.30 27.26
N SER A 30 23.43 -9.34 26.45
CA SER A 30 22.71 -8.08 26.33
C SER A 30 21.47 -8.30 25.50
N PHE A 31 20.31 -7.87 25.99
CA PHE A 31 19.03 -8.01 25.26
C PHE A 31 18.17 -6.76 25.39
N ILE A 32 17.22 -6.67 24.49
CA ILE A 32 16.16 -5.67 24.50
C ILE A 32 14.86 -6.37 24.86
N MET A 33 14.06 -5.74 25.71
CA MET A 33 12.69 -6.12 26.02
C MET A 33 11.78 -4.95 25.71
N ALA A 34 10.61 -5.23 25.15
CA ALA A 34 9.65 -4.20 24.82
C ALA A 34 8.22 -4.67 25.09
N SER A 35 7.40 -3.78 25.64
CA SER A 35 5.95 -3.92 25.71
C SER A 35 5.29 -3.03 24.67
N MET A 36 4.11 -3.41 24.17
CA MET A 36 3.30 -2.60 23.26
C MET A 36 1.91 -3.18 23.11
N ASN A 37 1.00 -2.33 22.70
CA ASN A 37 -0.32 -2.74 22.20
C ASN A 37 -0.28 -3.03 20.69
N PRO A 38 -1.17 -3.90 20.17
CA PRO A 38 -1.29 -4.13 18.75
C PRO A 38 -1.50 -2.83 17.97
N ASP A 39 -0.63 -2.58 17.01
CA ASP A 39 -0.74 -1.45 16.09
C ASP A 39 -0.30 -1.89 14.69
N PRO A 40 -1.28 -2.18 13.80
CA PRO A 40 -1.00 -2.67 12.45
C PRO A 40 -0.32 -1.63 11.56
N ASP A 41 -0.29 -0.37 11.96
CA ASP A 41 0.33 0.72 11.22
C ASP A 41 1.72 1.10 11.78
N SER A 42 2.12 0.49 12.89
CA SER A 42 3.46 0.62 13.44
C SER A 42 4.50 -0.17 12.63
N TRP A 43 5.72 0.33 12.58
CA TRP A 43 6.88 -0.41 12.03
C TRP A 43 7.11 -1.75 12.74
N VAL A 44 6.72 -1.86 14.02
CA VAL A 44 6.83 -3.08 14.84
C VAL A 44 6.00 -4.22 14.27
N PHE A 45 4.92 -3.93 13.53
CA PHE A 45 4.08 -4.93 12.89
C PHE A 45 4.90 -5.92 12.02
N ASN A 46 5.91 -5.43 11.28
CA ASN A 46 6.77 -6.27 10.46
C ASN A 46 7.64 -7.24 11.29
N TRP A 47 7.90 -6.91 12.54
CA TRP A 47 8.67 -7.75 13.46
C TRP A 47 7.82 -8.85 14.09
N VAL A 48 6.55 -8.56 14.39
CA VAL A 48 5.66 -9.51 15.04
C VAL A 48 4.89 -10.40 14.05
N LEU A 49 4.77 -9.98 12.79
CA LEU A 49 4.02 -10.69 11.75
C LEU A 49 4.33 -12.20 11.65
N PRO A 50 5.60 -12.67 11.75
CA PRO A 50 5.89 -14.11 11.71
C PRO A 50 5.34 -14.92 12.88
N PHE A 51 4.87 -14.25 13.94
CA PHE A 51 4.31 -14.86 15.14
C PHE A 51 2.79 -14.80 15.21
N LEU A 52 2.15 -14.27 14.15
CA LEU A 52 0.70 -14.13 14.08
C LEU A 52 0.09 -15.23 13.22
N ASP A 53 -1.14 -15.60 13.56
CA ASP A 53 -1.97 -16.47 12.73
C ASP A 53 -2.61 -15.71 11.53
N ASP A 54 -3.36 -16.41 10.70
CA ASP A 54 -4.03 -15.85 9.53
C ASP A 54 -5.14 -14.84 9.88
N GLN A 55 -5.56 -14.79 11.15
CA GLN A 55 -6.58 -13.87 11.65
C GLN A 55 -5.98 -12.64 12.37
N GLY A 56 -4.66 -12.62 12.55
CA GLY A 56 -3.94 -11.52 13.19
C GLY A 56 -3.82 -11.62 14.70
N TYR A 57 -4.09 -12.80 15.27
CA TYR A 57 -3.83 -13.09 16.68
C TYR A 57 -2.47 -13.76 16.85
N PHE A 58 -1.97 -13.72 18.08
CA PHE A 58 -0.75 -14.45 18.41
C PHE A 58 -0.96 -15.96 18.16
N ASN A 59 -0.06 -16.56 17.40
CA ASN A 59 -0.07 -17.98 17.15
C ASN A 59 0.59 -18.72 18.33
N GLU A 60 -0.19 -19.44 19.12
CA GLU A 60 0.27 -20.19 20.30
C GLU A 60 1.36 -21.23 19.96
N GLU A 61 1.39 -21.74 18.73
CA GLU A 61 2.47 -22.61 18.29
C GLU A 61 3.83 -21.92 18.23
N MET A 62 3.84 -20.59 18.18
CA MET A 62 5.04 -19.78 18.17
C MET A 62 5.50 -19.38 19.57
N ALA A 63 4.76 -19.73 20.62
CA ALA A 63 5.11 -19.43 22.01
C ALA A 63 6.49 -19.98 22.37
N GLY A 64 7.38 -19.11 22.84
CA GLY A 64 8.75 -19.46 23.23
C GLY A 64 9.70 -19.84 22.08
N LYS A 65 9.25 -19.81 20.82
CA LYS A 65 10.16 -20.03 19.68
C LYS A 65 11.01 -18.80 19.43
N LEU A 66 12.27 -19.05 19.03
CA LEU A 66 13.20 -18.04 18.59
C LEU A 66 13.27 -18.04 17.07
N LEU A 67 13.12 -16.87 16.47
CA LEU A 67 13.51 -16.64 15.10
C LEU A 67 14.82 -15.86 15.06
N TYR A 68 15.65 -16.15 14.07
CA TYR A 68 16.89 -15.40 13.84
C TYR A 68 16.70 -14.43 12.69
N PHE A 69 17.42 -13.31 12.70
CA PHE A 69 17.28 -12.32 11.65
C PHE A 69 18.59 -11.58 11.31
N TYR A 70 18.66 -11.16 10.06
CA TYR A 70 19.47 -10.04 9.61
C TYR A 70 18.55 -8.88 9.19
N THR A 71 19.06 -7.68 9.22
CA THR A 71 18.39 -6.52 8.65
C THR A 71 18.92 -6.29 7.24
N VAL A 72 18.04 -6.36 6.25
CA VAL A 72 18.32 -6.13 4.83
C VAL A 72 17.39 -5.01 4.37
N ASP A 73 17.93 -3.93 3.81
CA ASP A 73 17.17 -2.76 3.37
C ASP A 73 16.19 -2.24 4.44
N ASP A 74 16.70 -2.12 5.67
CA ASP A 74 15.98 -1.71 6.87
C ASP A 74 14.80 -2.63 7.29
N LYS A 75 14.68 -3.83 6.73
CA LYS A 75 13.66 -4.81 7.10
C LYS A 75 14.28 -6.04 7.76
N PRO A 76 13.66 -6.58 8.82
CA PRO A 76 14.10 -7.85 9.39
C PRO A 76 13.72 -8.99 8.45
N ILE A 77 14.71 -9.81 8.07
CA ILE A 77 14.50 -11.07 7.36
C ILE A 77 14.69 -12.20 8.36
N PHE A 78 13.62 -12.94 8.61
CA PHE A 78 13.59 -13.98 9.63
C PHE A 78 13.76 -15.39 9.07
N ASN A 79 14.43 -16.25 9.86
CA ASN A 79 14.42 -17.70 9.65
C ASN A 79 14.56 -18.41 11.02
N ALA A 80 13.94 -19.59 11.14
CA ALA A 80 14.09 -20.43 12.34
C ALA A 80 15.50 -21.04 12.43
N ASP A 81 16.16 -21.25 11.29
CA ASP A 81 17.53 -21.76 11.21
C ASP A 81 18.49 -20.59 10.86
N PRO A 82 19.40 -20.21 11.79
CA PRO A 82 20.40 -19.18 11.52
C PRO A 82 21.36 -19.55 10.39
N GLN A 83 21.56 -20.83 10.09
CA GLN A 83 22.45 -21.22 9.00
C GLN A 83 21.90 -20.83 7.63
N VAL A 84 20.59 -20.96 7.44
CA VAL A 84 19.91 -20.51 6.20
C VAL A 84 20.12 -19.02 5.95
N LEU A 85 20.10 -18.20 7.01
CA LEU A 85 20.39 -16.77 6.88
C LEU A 85 21.85 -16.50 6.48
N LYS A 86 22.80 -17.25 7.04
CA LYS A 86 24.22 -17.10 6.71
C LYS A 86 24.50 -17.48 5.26
N ASP A 87 23.86 -18.53 4.77
CA ASP A 87 24.03 -19.04 3.41
C ASP A 87 23.40 -18.09 2.37
N ASN A 88 22.23 -17.52 2.69
CA ASN A 88 21.54 -16.59 1.81
C ASN A 88 22.15 -15.17 1.83
N PHE A 89 22.76 -14.76 2.94
CA PHE A 89 23.35 -13.43 3.11
C PHE A 89 24.82 -13.50 3.58
N PRO A 90 25.71 -14.15 2.81
CA PRO A 90 27.10 -14.35 3.21
C PRO A 90 27.85 -13.01 3.40
N HIS A 91 27.45 -11.95 2.72
CA HIS A 91 28.03 -10.61 2.85
C HIS A 91 27.69 -9.93 4.19
N LEU A 92 26.60 -10.32 4.86
CA LEU A 92 26.24 -9.85 6.20
C LEU A 92 26.88 -10.70 7.29
N HIS A 93 27.08 -12.00 7.02
CA HIS A 93 27.73 -12.91 7.96
C HIS A 93 29.24 -12.73 7.99
N LYS A 94 29.89 -12.49 6.85
CA LYS A 94 31.35 -12.45 6.70
C LYS A 94 31.79 -11.07 6.24
N LEU A 95 32.25 -10.26 7.20
CA LEU A 95 32.71 -8.90 6.95
C LEU A 95 34.24 -8.83 6.97
N LEU A 96 34.83 -8.19 5.98
CA LEU A 96 36.25 -7.90 5.97
C LEU A 96 36.52 -6.67 6.86
N ASN A 97 37.26 -6.87 7.95
CA ASN A 97 37.72 -5.75 8.76
C ASN A 97 38.82 -4.96 7.98
N PRO A 98 38.57 -3.68 7.64
CA PRO A 98 39.45 -2.90 6.81
C PRO A 98 40.80 -2.63 7.47
N THR A 99 40.89 -2.65 8.78
CA THR A 99 42.12 -2.36 9.55
C THR A 99 42.96 -3.61 9.72
N SER A 100 42.36 -4.72 10.18
CA SER A 100 43.06 -5.97 10.45
C SER A 100 43.24 -6.83 9.21
N ARG A 101 42.54 -6.56 8.12
CA ARG A 101 42.40 -7.36 6.88
C ARG A 101 42.00 -8.81 7.15
N LYS A 102 41.34 -9.08 8.27
CA LYS A 102 40.79 -10.40 8.62
C LYS A 102 39.26 -10.35 8.48
N TYR A 103 38.70 -11.53 8.22
CA TYR A 103 37.23 -11.66 8.23
C TYR A 103 36.71 -11.76 9.67
N GLU A 104 35.69 -11.00 9.94
CA GLU A 104 34.87 -11.10 11.14
C GLU A 104 33.56 -11.78 10.80
N TYR A 105 33.10 -12.69 11.66
CA TYR A 105 31.87 -13.44 11.47
C TYR A 105 30.80 -12.87 12.39
N ILE A 106 29.70 -12.45 11.80
CA ILE A 106 28.57 -11.83 12.50
C ILE A 106 27.41 -12.81 12.50
N GLU A 107 27.01 -13.23 13.66
CA GLU A 107 25.89 -14.12 13.84
C GLU A 107 24.54 -13.37 13.70
N PRO A 108 23.49 -14.02 13.13
CA PRO A 108 22.15 -13.48 13.13
C PRO A 108 21.68 -13.25 14.57
N LYS A 109 20.96 -12.14 14.79
CA LYS A 109 20.35 -11.86 16.10
C LYS A 109 19.11 -12.71 16.28
N SER A 110 18.79 -13.07 17.51
CA SER A 110 17.55 -13.78 17.84
C SER A 110 16.44 -12.79 18.24
N PHE A 111 15.21 -13.14 17.91
CA PHE A 111 14.00 -12.43 18.26
C PHE A 111 12.92 -13.41 18.67
N THR A 112 12.10 -13.06 19.64
CA THR A 112 10.87 -13.75 20.00
C THR A 112 9.79 -12.74 20.32
N PHE A 113 8.56 -13.14 20.13
CA PHE A 113 7.38 -12.38 20.50
C PHE A 113 6.45 -13.27 21.35
N LEU A 114 5.87 -12.68 22.36
CA LEU A 114 4.89 -13.31 23.24
C LEU A 114 3.62 -12.47 23.20
N GLY A 115 2.53 -13.04 22.72
CA GLY A 115 1.21 -12.46 22.85
C GLY A 115 0.72 -12.58 24.29
N SER A 116 0.07 -11.54 24.76
CA SER A 116 -0.57 -11.50 26.08
C SER A 116 -1.85 -10.68 25.97
N THR A 117 -2.86 -11.11 26.68
CA THR A 117 -4.14 -10.41 26.81
C THR A 117 -4.35 -9.98 28.26
N ILE A 118 -5.36 -9.13 28.51
CA ILE A 118 -5.72 -8.74 29.88
C ILE A 118 -6.05 -9.97 30.74
N PHE A 119 -6.55 -11.06 30.15
CA PHE A 119 -6.95 -12.28 30.85
C PHE A 119 -5.77 -13.07 31.42
N ASP A 120 -4.56 -12.81 30.94
CA ASP A 120 -3.32 -13.38 31.46
C ASP A 120 -2.84 -12.67 32.74
N ASN A 121 -3.41 -11.49 33.06
CA ASN A 121 -3.06 -10.71 34.23
C ASN A 121 -4.12 -10.80 35.33
N GLN A 122 -4.17 -11.96 36.00
CA GLN A 122 -5.13 -12.24 37.07
C GLN A 122 -5.06 -11.21 38.22
N ILE A 123 -3.85 -10.71 38.52
CA ILE A 123 -3.66 -9.70 39.59
C ILE A 123 -4.38 -8.40 39.25
N LEU A 124 -4.32 -7.97 38.01
CA LEU A 124 -5.02 -6.76 37.57
C LEU A 124 -6.54 -6.96 37.56
N ILE A 125 -6.99 -8.12 37.13
CA ILE A 125 -8.42 -8.48 37.11
C ILE A 125 -9.00 -8.47 38.52
N ASP A 126 -8.29 -9.07 39.48
CA ASP A 126 -8.73 -9.17 40.87
C ASP A 126 -8.71 -7.80 41.59
N SER A 127 -7.71 -6.97 41.25
CA SER A 127 -7.58 -5.64 41.85
C SER A 127 -8.48 -4.57 41.24
N ASN A 128 -8.80 -4.69 39.95
CA ASN A 128 -9.62 -3.72 39.22
C ASN A 128 -10.55 -4.38 38.19
N PRO A 129 -11.64 -5.05 38.63
CA PRO A 129 -12.58 -5.69 37.69
C PRO A 129 -13.27 -4.69 36.74
N GLN A 130 -13.38 -3.41 37.14
CA GLN A 130 -14.02 -2.38 36.30
C GLN A 130 -13.16 -2.06 35.05
N TYR A 131 -11.88 -2.37 35.05
CA TYR A 131 -11.01 -2.15 33.90
C TYR A 131 -11.46 -2.99 32.69
N ILE A 132 -11.84 -4.26 32.94
CA ILE A 132 -12.41 -5.12 31.87
C ILE A 132 -13.72 -4.53 31.33
N ALA A 133 -14.58 -4.02 32.23
CA ALA A 133 -15.83 -3.37 31.81
C ALA A 133 -15.56 -2.14 30.94
N THR A 134 -14.52 -1.36 31.27
CA THR A 134 -14.09 -0.21 30.46
C THR A 134 -13.60 -0.64 29.08
N LEU A 135 -12.75 -1.68 29.00
CA LEU A 135 -12.28 -2.22 27.72
C LEU A 135 -13.44 -2.80 26.88
N ASN A 136 -14.41 -3.45 27.51
CA ASN A 136 -15.61 -3.95 26.81
C ASN A 136 -16.53 -2.85 26.30
N ALA A 137 -16.48 -1.65 26.86
CA ALA A 137 -17.24 -0.50 26.40
C ALA A 137 -16.59 0.24 25.22
N LEU A 138 -15.34 -0.12 24.84
CA LEU A 138 -14.66 0.46 23.69
C LEU A 138 -15.37 0.09 22.37
N PRO A 139 -15.18 0.88 21.30
CA PRO A 139 -15.55 0.48 19.94
C PRO A 139 -14.97 -0.91 19.58
N GLU A 140 -15.70 -1.67 18.76
CA GLU A 140 -15.33 -3.07 18.43
C GLU A 140 -13.89 -3.23 17.94
N ILE A 141 -13.38 -2.25 17.20
CA ILE A 141 -12.01 -2.23 16.68
C ILE A 141 -10.98 -2.06 17.79
N GLU A 142 -11.20 -1.10 18.69
CA GLU A 142 -10.31 -0.90 19.83
C GLU A 142 -10.39 -2.08 20.80
N LYS A 143 -11.58 -2.65 20.97
CA LYS A 143 -11.77 -3.88 21.73
C LYS A 143 -10.98 -5.05 21.13
N ALA A 144 -11.07 -5.26 19.81
CA ALA A 144 -10.31 -6.32 19.13
C ALA A 144 -8.80 -6.13 19.30
N ARG A 145 -8.30 -4.90 19.29
CA ARG A 145 -6.88 -4.59 19.51
C ARG A 145 -6.47 -4.75 20.97
N LEU A 146 -7.13 -4.03 21.87
CA LEU A 146 -6.67 -3.86 23.26
C LEU A 146 -7.11 -5.00 24.17
N LEU A 147 -8.30 -5.58 23.94
CA LEU A 147 -8.83 -6.68 24.75
C LEU A 147 -8.44 -8.04 24.20
N HIS A 148 -8.46 -8.20 22.86
CA HIS A 148 -8.23 -9.49 22.21
C HIS A 148 -6.85 -9.61 21.54
N GLY A 149 -6.04 -8.56 21.53
CA GLY A 149 -4.67 -8.61 21.00
C GLY A 149 -4.56 -8.77 19.49
N ASN A 150 -5.58 -8.33 18.73
CA ASN A 150 -5.59 -8.49 17.27
C ASN A 150 -4.70 -7.43 16.58
N TRP A 151 -3.76 -7.89 15.75
CA TRP A 151 -2.80 -7.06 15.01
C TRP A 151 -3.26 -6.68 13.60
N PHE A 152 -4.32 -7.29 13.07
CA PHE A 152 -4.81 -6.99 11.72
C PHE A 152 -5.95 -5.99 11.71
N VAL A 153 -6.65 -5.87 12.84
CA VAL A 153 -7.78 -4.95 12.93
C VAL A 153 -7.25 -3.51 12.92
N ARG A 154 -7.71 -2.79 11.94
CA ARG A 154 -7.48 -1.35 11.79
C ARG A 154 -8.79 -0.63 12.05
N GLU A 155 -8.72 0.58 12.56
CA GLU A 155 -9.80 1.51 12.33
C GLU A 155 -10.00 1.54 10.82
N GLN A 156 -11.15 1.08 10.35
CA GLN A 156 -11.50 1.28 8.96
C GLN A 156 -11.31 2.76 8.73
N GLY A 157 -10.34 3.08 7.88
CA GLY A 157 -10.05 4.47 7.56
C GLY A 157 -11.39 5.06 7.19
N THR A 158 -11.83 5.97 7.99
CA THR A 158 -13.07 6.71 7.84
C THR A 158 -13.90 6.28 6.63
N ASN A 159 -14.97 5.55 6.77
CA ASN A 159 -16.14 5.36 5.87
C ASN A 159 -15.99 5.66 4.34
N TYR A 160 -14.77 5.80 3.82
CA TYR A 160 -14.57 6.19 2.42
C TYR A 160 -14.56 5.02 1.44
N PHE A 161 -14.22 3.81 1.89
CA PHE A 161 -14.13 2.66 1.01
C PHE A 161 -14.32 1.35 1.77
N SER A 162 -15.14 0.47 1.21
CA SER A 162 -15.29 -0.92 1.62
C SER A 162 -15.21 -1.81 0.38
N ARG A 163 -14.33 -2.82 0.39
CA ARG A 163 -14.25 -3.78 -0.74
C ARG A 163 -15.55 -4.54 -0.95
N GLY A 164 -16.37 -4.68 0.11
CA GLY A 164 -17.68 -5.34 0.04
C GLY A 164 -18.72 -4.57 -0.78
N ASP A 165 -18.51 -3.26 -0.98
CA ASP A 165 -19.43 -2.41 -1.75
C ASP A 165 -19.10 -2.38 -3.25
N LEU A 166 -17.98 -3.01 -3.66
CA LEU A 166 -17.65 -3.17 -5.07
C LEU A 166 -18.41 -4.34 -5.70
N GLY A 167 -19.00 -4.08 -6.86
CA GLY A 167 -19.50 -5.16 -7.71
C GLY A 167 -18.34 -5.96 -8.29
N LYS A 168 -18.48 -7.29 -8.39
CA LYS A 168 -17.46 -8.14 -9.00
C LYS A 168 -17.93 -8.60 -10.37
N VAL A 169 -17.13 -8.37 -11.39
CA VAL A 169 -17.40 -8.76 -12.78
C VAL A 169 -16.26 -9.61 -13.34
N GLU A 170 -16.59 -10.61 -14.12
CA GLU A 170 -15.60 -11.56 -14.66
C GLU A 170 -14.87 -11.04 -15.90
N LYS A 171 -15.50 -10.14 -16.65
CA LYS A 171 -14.98 -9.66 -17.93
C LYS A 171 -14.87 -8.15 -17.94
N ILE A 172 -13.82 -7.66 -18.59
CA ILE A 172 -13.61 -6.23 -18.82
C ILE A 172 -14.74 -5.72 -19.72
N PRO A 173 -15.56 -4.75 -19.23
CA PRO A 173 -16.68 -4.23 -20.00
C PRO A 173 -16.18 -3.29 -21.12
N ARG A 174 -17.06 -3.03 -22.09
CA ARG A 174 -16.84 -1.99 -23.10
C ARG A 174 -17.27 -0.63 -22.54
N GLY A 175 -16.54 0.41 -22.92
CA GLY A 175 -16.86 1.77 -22.47
C GLY A 175 -15.72 2.75 -22.76
N VAL A 176 -15.85 3.96 -22.21
CA VAL A 176 -14.78 4.97 -22.24
C VAL A 176 -13.72 4.59 -21.22
N SER A 177 -12.50 4.32 -21.67
CA SER A 177 -11.40 3.93 -20.81
C SER A 177 -10.41 5.07 -20.58
N ALA A 178 -9.89 5.13 -19.37
CA ALA A 178 -8.81 6.04 -19.00
C ALA A 178 -7.91 5.39 -17.92
N ARG A 179 -6.66 5.84 -17.85
CA ARG A 179 -5.72 5.52 -16.78
C ARG A 179 -5.28 6.81 -16.10
N GLY A 180 -5.56 6.91 -14.80
CA GLY A 180 -5.08 8.00 -13.95
C GLY A 180 -3.72 7.67 -13.37
N TRP A 181 -2.89 8.70 -13.22
CA TRP A 181 -1.57 8.60 -12.63
C TRP A 181 -1.45 9.54 -11.43
N ASP A 182 -0.85 9.04 -10.38
CA ASP A 182 -0.21 9.84 -9.34
C ASP A 182 1.30 9.75 -9.53
N LYS A 183 1.99 10.90 -9.61
CA LYS A 183 3.41 10.97 -10.00
C LYS A 183 4.27 11.37 -8.81
N ALA A 184 5.18 10.49 -8.41
CA ALA A 184 6.28 10.81 -7.51
C ALA A 184 7.59 11.04 -8.29
N SER A 185 8.45 11.89 -7.74
CA SER A 185 9.72 12.27 -8.38
C SER A 185 10.96 11.72 -7.68
N SER A 186 10.78 10.93 -6.60
CA SER A 186 11.86 10.55 -5.71
C SER A 186 12.16 9.07 -5.76
N GLU A 187 13.44 8.74 -5.92
CA GLU A 187 13.98 7.41 -5.65
C GLU A 187 14.32 7.28 -4.17
N PRO A 188 14.34 6.05 -3.62
CA PRO A 188 14.88 5.81 -2.29
C PRO A 188 16.32 6.31 -2.18
N SER A 189 16.61 7.04 -1.11
CA SER A 189 17.95 7.58 -0.83
C SER A 189 18.21 7.57 0.67
N ASP A 190 19.47 7.76 1.10
CA ASP A 190 19.82 7.86 2.52
C ASP A 190 19.04 8.93 3.28
N LYS A 191 18.58 9.98 2.58
CA LYS A 191 17.79 11.09 3.16
C LYS A 191 16.28 10.86 3.10
N ALA A 192 15.80 10.02 2.17
CA ALA A 192 14.39 9.71 1.95
C ALA A 192 14.24 8.22 1.65
N ARG A 193 14.23 7.39 2.69
CA ARG A 193 14.20 5.92 2.58
C ARG A 193 12.88 5.39 2.03
N TYR A 194 11.78 6.10 2.27
CA TYR A 194 10.43 5.68 1.90
C TYR A 194 9.67 6.78 1.14
N PRO A 195 10.17 7.22 -0.03
CA PRO A 195 9.46 8.20 -0.84
C PRO A 195 8.11 7.66 -1.30
N ASP A 196 7.24 8.56 -1.76
CA ASP A 196 5.96 8.16 -2.36
C ASP A 196 6.18 7.40 -3.66
N PHE A 197 5.20 6.57 -4.03
CA PHE A 197 5.23 5.82 -5.28
C PHE A 197 4.63 6.66 -6.42
N THR A 198 5.11 6.42 -7.62
CA THR A 198 4.28 6.67 -8.80
C THR A 198 3.32 5.51 -8.93
N ALA A 199 2.02 5.80 -8.98
CA ALA A 199 0.97 4.80 -9.07
C ALA A 199 0.00 5.08 -10.22
N SER A 200 -0.70 4.06 -10.69
CA SER A 200 -1.76 4.22 -11.69
C SER A 200 -2.90 3.24 -11.51
N VAL A 201 -4.09 3.68 -11.90
CA VAL A 201 -5.29 2.84 -11.96
C VAL A 201 -5.99 3.05 -13.31
N LYS A 202 -6.36 1.94 -13.97
CA LYS A 202 -7.20 1.94 -15.17
C LYS A 202 -8.66 1.77 -14.77
N MET A 203 -9.53 2.57 -15.37
CA MET A 203 -10.95 2.51 -15.12
C MET A 203 -11.71 2.68 -16.43
N ILE A 204 -12.88 2.06 -16.52
CA ILE A 204 -13.77 2.13 -17.66
C ILE A 204 -15.11 2.64 -17.20
N ARG A 205 -15.66 3.66 -17.86
CA ARG A 205 -17.03 4.07 -17.71
C ARG A 205 -17.89 3.39 -18.78
N THR A 206 -18.82 2.57 -18.35
CA THR A 206 -19.74 1.83 -19.21
C THR A 206 -20.88 2.71 -19.74
N GLN A 207 -21.60 2.26 -20.73
CA GLN A 207 -22.71 3.02 -21.34
C GLN A 207 -23.90 3.23 -20.39
N ASP A 208 -24.08 2.32 -19.44
CA ASP A 208 -25.10 2.41 -18.37
C ASP A 208 -24.65 3.29 -17.20
N GLY A 209 -23.48 3.93 -17.32
CA GLY A 209 -23.00 4.91 -16.33
C GLY A 209 -22.25 4.31 -15.15
N ARG A 210 -22.02 3.00 -15.11
CA ARG A 210 -21.18 2.34 -14.08
C ARG A 210 -19.71 2.54 -14.36
N PHE A 211 -18.89 2.34 -13.35
CA PHE A 211 -17.44 2.41 -13.43
C PHE A 211 -16.83 1.03 -13.15
N CYS A 212 -15.82 0.64 -13.88
CA CYS A 212 -15.18 -0.65 -13.70
C CYS A 212 -13.66 -0.49 -13.56
N ILE A 213 -13.11 -0.95 -12.42
CA ILE A 213 -11.68 -0.95 -12.12
C ILE A 213 -11.04 -2.16 -12.81
N VAL A 214 -9.89 -1.92 -13.46
CA VAL A 214 -9.15 -2.94 -14.21
C VAL A 214 -7.68 -2.91 -13.80
N GLY A 215 -7.18 -4.05 -13.34
CA GLY A 215 -5.78 -4.24 -12.91
C GLY A 215 -4.84 -4.68 -14.03
N ASP A 216 -5.04 -4.18 -15.24
CA ASP A 216 -4.30 -4.54 -16.45
C ASP A 216 -3.01 -3.72 -16.54
N TYR A 217 -1.87 -4.34 -16.19
CA TYR A 217 -0.56 -3.70 -16.14
C TYR A 217 0.41 -4.33 -17.13
N CYS A 218 1.23 -3.50 -17.78
CA CYS A 218 2.21 -3.93 -18.77
C CYS A 218 3.32 -4.79 -18.13
N SER A 219 3.39 -6.06 -18.50
CA SER A 219 4.40 -6.99 -18.00
C SER A 219 5.83 -6.68 -18.47
N GLU A 220 5.98 -5.88 -19.55
CA GLU A 220 7.30 -5.44 -20.02
C GLU A 220 7.90 -4.31 -19.18
N ASN A 221 7.10 -3.67 -18.34
CA ASN A 221 7.57 -2.70 -17.35
C ASN A 221 8.07 -3.44 -16.12
N GLN A 222 9.19 -4.15 -16.25
CA GLN A 222 9.77 -4.90 -15.14
C GLN A 222 10.47 -3.95 -14.16
N GLU A 223 10.22 -4.16 -12.88
CA GLU A 223 11.10 -3.76 -11.78
C GLU A 223 12.10 -4.88 -11.49
N ASP A 224 13.07 -4.63 -10.59
CA ASP A 224 14.12 -5.59 -10.22
C ASP A 224 13.56 -6.94 -9.70
N ASP A 225 12.28 -6.98 -9.26
CA ASP A 225 11.53 -8.17 -8.85
C ASP A 225 10.55 -8.71 -9.93
N GLY A 226 10.58 -8.15 -11.12
CA GLY A 226 10.05 -8.78 -12.35
C GLY A 226 8.73 -8.31 -12.89
N ILE A 227 7.85 -7.55 -12.20
CA ILE A 227 6.54 -7.16 -12.74
C ILE A 227 6.10 -5.80 -12.21
N TYR A 228 5.72 -4.90 -13.14
CA TYR A 228 5.01 -3.67 -12.80
C TYR A 228 3.64 -4.00 -12.17
N LYS A 229 3.48 -3.64 -10.91
CA LYS A 229 2.30 -3.96 -10.09
C LYS A 229 1.45 -2.73 -9.76
N GLY A 230 1.31 -1.82 -10.71
CA GLY A 230 0.50 -0.61 -10.56
C GLY A 230 1.17 0.54 -9.82
N ARG A 231 2.33 0.33 -9.17
CA ARG A 231 3.13 1.36 -8.51
C ARG A 231 4.61 1.04 -8.51
N PHE A 232 5.46 2.07 -8.52
CA PHE A 232 6.92 1.94 -8.53
C PHE A 232 7.60 3.20 -8.00
N ARG A 233 8.91 3.10 -7.72
CA ARG A 233 9.76 4.21 -7.26
C ARG A 233 10.95 4.35 -8.20
N LYS A 234 10.86 5.25 -9.15
CA LYS A 234 11.93 5.52 -10.13
C LYS A 234 12.08 7.02 -10.33
N GLY A 235 13.28 7.44 -10.68
CA GLY A 235 13.56 8.83 -11.03
C GLY A 235 12.79 9.30 -12.27
N PRO A 236 12.71 10.62 -12.51
CA PRO A 236 11.82 11.20 -13.50
C PRO A 236 11.94 10.59 -14.91
N SER A 237 13.16 10.34 -15.39
CA SER A 237 13.38 9.79 -16.74
C SER A 237 12.87 8.35 -16.89
N GLN A 238 13.15 7.48 -15.91
CA GLN A 238 12.69 6.10 -15.92
C GLN A 238 11.17 6.04 -15.67
N ARG A 239 10.66 6.86 -14.74
CA ARG A 239 9.23 7.02 -14.49
C ARG A 239 8.47 7.32 -15.78
N ASP A 240 8.90 8.35 -16.51
CA ASP A 240 8.24 8.80 -17.73
C ASP A 240 8.30 7.71 -18.83
N THR A 241 9.39 6.95 -18.89
CA THR A 241 9.51 5.79 -19.79
C THR A 241 8.49 4.69 -19.45
N ILE A 242 8.31 4.38 -18.16
CA ILE A 242 7.34 3.37 -17.69
C ILE A 242 5.91 3.83 -18.03
N ILE A 243 5.59 5.11 -17.79
CA ILE A 243 4.27 5.67 -18.11
C ILE A 243 3.98 5.57 -19.63
N ILE A 244 4.96 5.88 -20.48
CA ILE A 244 4.81 5.79 -21.94
C ILE A 244 4.57 4.33 -22.38
N LYS A 245 5.35 3.38 -21.87
CA LYS A 245 5.18 1.95 -22.17
C LYS A 245 3.80 1.44 -21.73
N GLN A 246 3.35 1.83 -20.55
CA GLN A 246 2.01 1.49 -20.08
C GLN A 246 0.93 2.09 -20.97
N ALA A 247 1.11 3.32 -21.42
CA ALA A 247 0.17 3.95 -22.33
C ALA A 247 0.11 3.26 -23.71
N GLU A 248 1.26 2.83 -24.27
CA GLU A 248 1.32 2.03 -25.50
C GLU A 248 0.64 0.66 -25.33
N TYR A 249 0.81 0.01 -24.18
CA TYR A 249 0.15 -1.24 -23.81
C TYR A 249 -1.38 -1.08 -23.71
N ASP A 250 -1.85 -0.03 -23.04
CA ASP A 250 -3.29 0.26 -22.89
C ASP A 250 -3.98 0.59 -24.24
N GLY A 251 -3.21 1.05 -25.22
CA GLY A 251 -3.69 1.34 -26.56
C GLY A 251 -4.33 2.74 -26.70
N ARG A 252 -4.66 3.10 -27.95
CA ARG A 252 -5.10 4.47 -28.33
C ARG A 252 -6.45 4.86 -27.77
N ASP A 253 -7.29 3.89 -27.45
CA ASP A 253 -8.65 4.13 -26.93
C ASP A 253 -8.64 4.46 -25.42
N CYS A 254 -7.54 4.13 -24.72
CA CYS A 254 -7.37 4.47 -23.32
C CYS A 254 -6.68 5.83 -23.16
N LYS A 255 -7.36 6.76 -22.51
CA LYS A 255 -6.82 8.11 -22.28
C LYS A 255 -5.90 8.12 -21.08
N VAL A 256 -4.79 8.82 -21.17
CA VAL A 256 -3.82 9.00 -20.07
C VAL A 256 -4.15 10.29 -19.34
N ILE A 257 -4.39 10.19 -18.02
CA ILE A 257 -4.70 11.34 -17.17
C ILE A 257 -3.50 11.61 -16.27
N LEU A 258 -2.91 12.79 -16.41
CA LEU A 258 -1.71 13.19 -15.68
C LEU A 258 -2.01 14.36 -14.72
N PRO A 259 -1.41 14.36 -13.52
CA PRO A 259 -1.48 15.50 -12.63
C PRO A 259 -0.76 16.72 -13.25
N VAL A 260 -1.24 17.91 -12.91
CA VAL A 260 -0.62 19.18 -13.29
C VAL A 260 -0.29 19.91 -12.00
N ASP A 261 0.98 19.99 -11.67
CA ASP A 261 1.42 20.71 -10.48
C ASP A 261 1.26 22.23 -10.65
N VAL A 262 1.05 22.90 -9.53
CA VAL A 262 0.86 24.35 -9.51
C VAL A 262 2.16 25.06 -9.87
N GLY A 263 2.07 26.04 -10.75
CA GLY A 263 3.19 26.85 -11.18
C GLY A 263 3.70 26.57 -12.60
N GLN A 264 4.68 27.36 -13.05
CA GLN A 264 5.20 27.26 -14.40
C GLN A 264 6.00 25.98 -14.66
N ALA A 265 6.77 25.55 -13.67
CA ALA A 265 7.57 24.30 -13.76
C ALA A 265 6.69 23.07 -13.93
N GLY A 266 5.62 22.92 -13.14
CA GLY A 266 4.69 21.81 -13.24
C GLY A 266 3.94 21.77 -14.57
N ARG A 267 3.54 22.93 -15.09
CA ARG A 267 2.93 23.03 -16.43
C ARG A 267 3.90 22.64 -17.54
N SER A 268 5.17 23.04 -17.43
CA SER A 268 6.20 22.69 -18.41
C SER A 268 6.51 21.18 -18.39
N GLU A 269 6.58 20.58 -17.20
CA GLU A 269 6.77 19.13 -17.05
C GLU A 269 5.60 18.36 -17.67
N TYR A 270 4.35 18.74 -17.32
CA TYR A 270 3.16 18.14 -17.92
C TYR A 270 3.20 18.24 -19.46
N GLN A 271 3.46 19.41 -20.02
CA GLN A 271 3.51 19.62 -21.47
C GLN A 271 4.58 18.79 -22.15
N SER A 272 5.78 18.70 -21.55
CA SER A 272 6.88 17.89 -22.08
C SER A 272 6.51 16.41 -22.12
N HIS A 273 5.97 15.88 -21.03
CA HIS A 273 5.59 14.48 -20.93
C HIS A 273 4.37 14.17 -21.83
N ALA A 274 3.36 15.03 -21.84
CA ALA A 274 2.19 14.87 -22.70
C ALA A 274 2.57 14.81 -24.19
N LYS A 275 3.51 15.66 -24.65
CA LYS A 275 4.00 15.63 -26.04
C LYS A 275 4.60 14.28 -26.43
N GLN A 276 5.36 13.64 -25.54
CA GLN A 276 5.97 12.34 -25.80
C GLN A 276 4.90 11.22 -25.96
N ILE A 277 3.87 11.24 -25.12
CA ILE A 277 2.77 10.28 -25.19
C ILE A 277 1.89 10.54 -26.42
N ILE A 278 1.58 11.80 -26.72
CA ILE A 278 0.80 12.20 -27.91
C ILE A 278 1.52 11.80 -29.21
N ALA A 279 2.86 11.86 -29.25
CA ALA A 279 3.66 11.41 -30.38
C ALA A 279 3.47 9.91 -30.70
N LYS A 280 3.01 9.11 -29.71
CA LYS A 280 2.63 7.71 -29.88
C LYS A 280 1.17 7.52 -30.34
N GLY A 281 0.45 8.63 -30.60
CA GLY A 281 -0.95 8.61 -31.01
C GLY A 281 -1.95 8.37 -29.87
N ILE A 282 -1.54 8.59 -28.64
CA ILE A 282 -2.35 8.37 -27.43
C ILE A 282 -2.85 9.71 -26.88
N THR A 283 -4.10 9.76 -26.49
CA THR A 283 -4.72 10.97 -25.94
C THR A 283 -4.30 11.19 -24.48
N VAL A 284 -3.78 12.38 -24.18
CA VAL A 284 -3.44 12.79 -22.80
C VAL A 284 -4.38 13.91 -22.36
N ARG A 285 -4.82 13.86 -21.12
CA ARG A 285 -5.64 14.91 -20.48
C ARG A 285 -5.05 15.27 -19.12
N PRO A 286 -5.21 16.51 -18.67
CA PRO A 286 -4.88 16.91 -17.30
C PRO A 286 -5.87 16.30 -16.32
N ASP A 287 -5.44 16.08 -15.07
CA ASP A 287 -6.34 15.81 -13.95
C ASP A 287 -7.34 16.99 -13.84
N PRO A 288 -8.66 16.72 -13.85
CA PRO A 288 -9.66 17.76 -13.75
C PRO A 288 -9.67 18.45 -12.37
N MET A 289 -9.11 17.80 -11.37
CA MET A 289 -9.06 18.34 -10.01
C MET A 289 -7.70 19.00 -9.74
N PRO A 290 -7.68 20.27 -9.32
CA PRO A 290 -6.43 20.97 -8.99
C PRO A 290 -5.65 20.27 -7.88
N THR A 291 -4.32 20.27 -7.97
CA THR A 291 -3.42 19.62 -6.99
C THR A 291 -3.50 20.26 -5.59
N ASN A 292 -4.00 21.49 -5.46
CA ASN A 292 -4.19 22.18 -4.17
C ASN A 292 -5.47 21.78 -3.41
N LYS A 293 -6.33 20.96 -3.98
CA LYS A 293 -7.49 20.41 -3.25
C LYS A 293 -7.06 19.32 -2.28
N SER A 294 -7.80 19.20 -1.16
CA SER A 294 -7.53 18.14 -0.19
C SER A 294 -7.73 16.75 -0.82
N LYS A 295 -6.97 15.76 -0.35
CA LYS A 295 -7.11 14.36 -0.79
C LYS A 295 -8.55 13.86 -0.60
N VAL A 296 -9.16 14.18 0.53
CA VAL A 296 -10.57 13.85 0.80
C VAL A 296 -11.50 14.44 -0.26
N THR A 297 -11.34 15.72 -0.59
CA THR A 297 -12.18 16.37 -1.62
C THR A 297 -12.05 15.70 -2.99
N LYS A 298 -10.85 15.25 -3.36
CA LYS A 298 -10.63 14.53 -4.61
C LYS A 298 -11.22 13.13 -4.60
N TYR A 299 -11.14 12.43 -3.47
CA TYR A 299 -11.54 11.04 -3.32
C TYR A 299 -13.04 10.85 -3.06
N SER A 300 -13.71 11.83 -2.42
CA SER A 300 -15.11 11.74 -2.04
C SER A 300 -16.08 11.37 -3.17
N PRO A 301 -15.93 11.86 -4.42
CA PRO A 301 -16.81 11.43 -5.51
C PRO A 301 -16.73 9.93 -5.82
N PHE A 302 -15.52 9.36 -5.80
CA PHE A 302 -15.30 7.93 -5.97
C PHE A 302 -15.90 7.13 -4.80
N SER A 303 -15.63 7.55 -3.56
CA SER A 303 -16.21 6.97 -2.35
C SER A 303 -17.74 6.92 -2.41
N SER A 304 -18.35 8.02 -2.83
CA SER A 304 -19.82 8.10 -2.97
C SER A 304 -20.34 7.14 -4.04
N ALA A 305 -19.62 6.98 -5.15
CA ALA A 305 -20.01 6.05 -6.21
C ALA A 305 -19.86 4.58 -5.76
N VAL A 306 -18.83 4.25 -4.97
CA VAL A 306 -18.67 2.93 -4.36
C VAL A 306 -19.84 2.64 -3.42
N GLY A 307 -20.14 3.55 -2.48
CA GLY A 307 -21.26 3.39 -1.55
C GLY A 307 -22.65 3.34 -2.24
N ALA A 308 -22.77 3.92 -3.43
CA ALA A 308 -23.98 3.81 -4.26
C ALA A 308 -24.01 2.51 -5.10
N GLY A 309 -23.02 1.63 -5.00
CA GLY A 309 -22.94 0.39 -5.76
C GLY A 309 -22.72 0.60 -7.27
N LEU A 310 -22.13 1.74 -7.68
CA LEU A 310 -21.88 2.09 -9.09
C LEU A 310 -20.51 1.69 -9.59
N VAL A 311 -19.67 1.11 -8.73
CA VAL A 311 -18.30 0.74 -9.07
C VAL A 311 -18.13 -0.78 -9.03
N ASP A 312 -17.62 -1.32 -10.12
CA ASP A 312 -17.27 -2.74 -10.26
C ASP A 312 -15.74 -2.91 -10.34
N ILE A 313 -15.27 -4.13 -10.11
CA ILE A 313 -13.87 -4.52 -10.28
C ILE A 313 -13.75 -5.84 -11.03
N VAL A 314 -12.78 -5.95 -11.93
CA VAL A 314 -12.38 -7.20 -12.58
C VAL A 314 -11.16 -7.75 -11.82
N GLU A 315 -11.39 -8.53 -10.76
CA GLU A 315 -10.30 -9.08 -9.93
C GLU A 315 -9.30 -9.92 -10.75
N SER A 316 -9.81 -10.68 -11.72
CA SER A 316 -9.01 -11.53 -12.63
C SER A 316 -8.08 -10.76 -13.57
N SER A 317 -8.25 -9.44 -13.69
CA SER A 317 -7.39 -8.60 -14.53
C SER A 317 -6.10 -8.19 -13.80
N PHE A 318 -6.01 -8.39 -12.49
CA PHE A 318 -4.80 -8.08 -11.75
C PHE A 318 -3.73 -9.16 -11.98
N PRO A 319 -2.44 -8.79 -12.08
CA PRO A 319 -1.38 -9.73 -12.43
C PRO A 319 -1.19 -10.84 -11.39
N ASP A 320 -1.47 -10.55 -10.14
CA ASP A 320 -1.45 -11.51 -9.04
C ASP A 320 -2.34 -11.06 -7.87
N ARG A 321 -2.58 -11.98 -6.93
CA ARG A 321 -3.37 -11.71 -5.73
C ARG A 321 -2.73 -10.64 -4.83
N ALA A 322 -1.41 -10.59 -4.76
CA ALA A 322 -0.72 -9.61 -3.92
C ALA A 322 -0.95 -8.18 -4.41
N THR A 323 -0.98 -7.98 -5.74
CA THR A 323 -1.30 -6.69 -6.36
C THR A 323 -2.75 -6.28 -6.08
N LEU A 324 -3.70 -7.22 -6.19
CA LEU A 324 -5.10 -6.98 -5.86
C LEU A 324 -5.29 -6.62 -4.38
N GLU A 325 -4.67 -7.37 -3.47
CA GLU A 325 -4.73 -7.09 -2.03
C GLU A 325 -4.05 -5.76 -1.68
N GLN A 326 -2.99 -5.38 -2.38
CA GLN A 326 -2.37 -4.07 -2.21
C GLN A 326 -3.31 -2.93 -2.64
N PHE A 327 -4.04 -3.11 -3.75
CA PHE A 327 -5.07 -2.18 -4.19
C PHE A 327 -6.13 -1.99 -3.10
N TYR A 328 -6.71 -3.08 -2.61
CA TYR A 328 -7.72 -3.01 -1.54
C TYR A 328 -7.18 -2.36 -0.27
N LYS A 329 -6.00 -2.78 0.16
CA LYS A 329 -5.38 -2.28 1.39
C LYS A 329 -5.19 -0.76 1.39
N GLU A 330 -4.68 -0.17 0.30
CA GLU A 330 -4.47 1.28 0.26
C GLU A 330 -5.79 2.05 0.29
N HIS A 331 -6.84 1.54 -0.37
CA HIS A 331 -8.16 2.14 -0.31
C HIS A 331 -8.82 2.03 1.08
N GLU A 332 -8.69 0.88 1.73
CA GLU A 332 -9.27 0.63 3.06
C GLU A 332 -8.62 1.45 4.16
N VAL A 333 -7.33 1.78 4.03
CA VAL A 333 -6.61 2.61 5.01
C VAL A 333 -6.60 4.10 4.66
N PHE A 334 -7.22 4.49 3.55
CA PHE A 334 -7.27 5.88 3.13
C PHE A 334 -8.07 6.73 4.12
N SER A 335 -7.43 7.77 4.67
CA SER A 335 -8.04 8.71 5.63
C SER A 335 -7.98 10.17 5.15
N GLY A 336 -7.34 10.43 4.02
CA GLY A 336 -7.08 11.77 3.53
C GLY A 336 -5.99 12.55 4.28
N GLU A 337 -5.39 11.96 5.30
CA GLU A 337 -4.24 12.52 5.99
C GLU A 337 -2.95 12.30 5.17
N ARG A 338 -1.87 12.96 5.56
CA ARG A 338 -0.56 12.77 4.90
C ARG A 338 -0.13 11.31 4.92
N SER A 339 0.37 10.84 3.77
CA SER A 339 0.98 9.52 3.68
C SER A 339 2.17 9.39 4.64
N THR A 340 2.34 8.20 5.18
CA THR A 340 3.46 7.83 6.05
C THR A 340 4.28 6.73 5.39
N SER A 341 5.38 6.30 6.01
CA SER A 341 6.15 5.15 5.52
C SER A 341 5.31 3.86 5.45
N LEU A 342 4.29 3.74 6.30
CA LEU A 342 3.46 2.55 6.44
C LEU A 342 2.08 2.69 5.78
N ARG A 343 1.53 3.91 5.76
CA ARG A 343 0.26 4.22 5.14
C ARG A 343 0.51 5.01 3.86
N LYS A 344 0.40 4.36 2.72
CA LYS A 344 0.50 4.95 1.40
C LYS A 344 -0.89 5.14 0.81
N ASP A 345 -1.06 6.18 0.03
CA ASP A 345 -2.32 6.58 -0.60
C ASP A 345 -2.14 6.90 -2.09
N ASP A 346 -1.03 6.45 -2.67
CA ASP A 346 -0.68 6.71 -4.07
C ASP A 346 -1.70 6.05 -5.03
N ILE A 347 -2.21 4.82 -4.71
CA ILE A 347 -3.26 4.15 -5.48
C ILE A 347 -4.61 4.88 -5.32
N PRO A 348 -5.09 5.25 -4.13
CA PRO A 348 -6.26 6.12 -3.95
C PRO A 348 -6.19 7.44 -4.72
N ASP A 349 -5.06 8.13 -4.71
CA ASP A 349 -4.88 9.40 -5.43
C ASP A 349 -4.99 9.19 -6.95
N SER A 350 -4.36 8.14 -7.51
CA SER A 350 -4.49 7.80 -8.93
C SER A 350 -5.92 7.33 -9.29
N THR A 351 -6.62 6.64 -8.38
CA THR A 351 -8.02 6.24 -8.55
C THR A 351 -8.94 7.46 -8.59
N ALA A 352 -8.74 8.41 -7.68
CA ALA A 352 -9.50 9.66 -7.68
C ALA A 352 -9.31 10.44 -8.99
N THR A 353 -8.07 10.51 -9.48
CA THR A 353 -7.73 11.18 -10.76
C THR A 353 -8.50 10.60 -11.93
N VAL A 354 -8.49 9.27 -12.12
CA VAL A 354 -9.19 8.64 -13.25
C VAL A 354 -10.70 8.68 -13.07
N PHE A 355 -11.20 8.48 -11.85
CA PHE A 355 -12.63 8.54 -11.58
C PHE A 355 -13.21 9.91 -11.88
N ASN A 356 -12.59 10.98 -11.37
CA ASN A 356 -13.07 12.34 -11.57
C ASN A 356 -13.09 12.71 -13.06
N TYR A 357 -12.05 12.31 -13.81
CA TYR A 357 -12.03 12.50 -15.25
C TYR A 357 -13.19 11.78 -15.96
N LEU A 358 -13.42 10.50 -15.67
CA LEU A 358 -14.50 9.74 -16.28
C LEU A 358 -15.88 10.17 -15.81
N ASN A 359 -15.99 10.79 -14.64
CA ASN A 359 -17.26 11.27 -14.09
C ASN A 359 -17.67 12.64 -14.65
N GLU A 360 -16.80 13.36 -15.36
CA GLU A 360 -17.17 14.60 -16.04
C GLU A 360 -18.23 14.35 -17.11
N LYS A 361 -19.17 15.29 -17.29
CA LYS A 361 -20.28 15.18 -18.25
C LYS A 361 -19.80 14.98 -19.69
N GLU A 362 -18.68 15.55 -20.06
CA GLU A 362 -18.09 15.44 -21.40
C GLU A 362 -17.61 14.02 -21.75
N ASN A 363 -17.41 13.16 -20.74
CA ASN A 363 -16.95 11.78 -20.91
C ASN A 363 -18.06 10.74 -20.79
N ILE A 364 -19.33 11.16 -20.79
CA ILE A 364 -20.47 10.25 -20.88
C ILE A 364 -20.47 9.65 -22.28
N PRO A 365 -20.46 8.30 -22.44
CA PRO A 365 -20.57 7.69 -23.75
C PRO A 365 -21.83 8.17 -24.45
N ASP A 366 -21.73 8.55 -25.73
CA ASP A 366 -22.90 8.88 -26.52
C ASP A 366 -23.85 7.67 -26.52
N MET A 367 -25.05 7.86 -25.99
CA MET A 367 -26.11 6.88 -26.14
C MET A 367 -26.44 6.80 -27.62
N VAL A 368 -26.10 5.69 -28.24
CA VAL A 368 -26.60 5.37 -29.59
C VAL A 368 -28.09 5.14 -29.43
N ILE A 369 -28.87 6.21 -29.57
CA ILE A 369 -30.32 6.08 -29.70
C ILE A 369 -30.51 5.36 -31.07
N PRO A 370 -31.09 4.14 -31.08
CA PRO A 370 -31.35 3.48 -32.34
C PRO A 370 -32.23 4.41 -33.17
N ASP A 371 -31.82 4.69 -34.40
CA ASP A 371 -32.61 5.48 -35.35
C ASP A 371 -33.94 4.77 -35.62
N MET A 372 -35.00 5.17 -34.91
CA MET A 372 -36.34 4.65 -35.02
C MET A 372 -37.04 5.21 -36.29
N SER A 373 -36.38 6.03 -37.08
CA SER A 373 -36.97 6.66 -38.27
C SER A 373 -37.09 5.71 -39.49
N ARG A 374 -36.40 4.56 -39.48
CA ARG A 374 -36.53 3.53 -40.50
C ARG A 374 -37.63 2.53 -40.14
N ARG A 375 -38.87 2.98 -40.07
CA ARG A 375 -40.04 2.08 -40.24
C ARG A 375 -40.11 1.69 -41.69
N ASN A 376 -39.82 0.45 -42.01
CA ASN A 376 -40.16 -0.12 -43.34
C ASN A 376 -41.66 0.10 -43.54
N PRO A 377 -42.08 0.67 -44.70
CA PRO A 377 -43.49 0.69 -45.06
C PRO A 377 -43.99 -0.75 -45.17
N LEU A 378 -45.13 -1.02 -44.55
CA LEU A 378 -45.84 -2.29 -44.63
C LEU A 378 -46.11 -2.59 -46.13
N PRO A 379 -45.91 -3.83 -46.63
CA PRO A 379 -46.32 -4.19 -47.96
C PRO A 379 -47.83 -4.10 -48.09
N ARG A 380 -48.29 -3.50 -49.18
CA ARG A 380 -49.72 -3.44 -49.54
C ARG A 380 -50.21 -4.80 -49.99
#